data_6ecaf10b006f09f8cdb3ec1d57fe225d
#
_entry.id   6ecaf10b006f09f8cdb3ec1d57fe225d
#
_cell.length_a   1.000
_cell.length_b   1.000
_cell.length_c   1.000
_cell.angle_alpha   90.00
_cell.angle_beta   90.00
_cell.angle_gamma   90.00
#
_symmetry.space_group_name_H-M   'P 1'
#
loop_
_entity.id
_entity.type
_entity.pdbx_description
1 polymer ?
#
loop_
_entity_poly.entity_id
_entity_poly.type
_entity_poly.pdbx_seq_one_letter_code
_entity_poly.pdbx_strand_id
1 'polypeptide(L)'
;MRALILGAALSAVAAPTFAAEFMLNSTEVKSGTPMAIAQAFTDCKGRNISPALTWSGEPSGTQSFAVTMYDPDARAGGGWWHWMVFNIPVAVHSLAAGAGGDGSKDLPAGAGQGRNDFGLSQYSGPCPPVGDHAHHYEITVYAIKVAHLPLDNTASGAVVSAQLRSNTLTTAKIVGRYERLN
;
A
#
# COMPACT_ATOMS: atom_id res chain seq x y z
N MET A 1 0.52 62.17 -41.25
CA MET A 1 -0.33 61.45 -40.27
C MET A 1 0.33 60.10 -40.02
N ARG A 2 0.96 59.86 -38.84
CA ARG A 2 1.56 58.57 -38.46
C ARG A 2 0.61 57.92 -37.45
N ALA A 3 0.04 56.79 -37.81
CA ALA A 3 -0.81 56.00 -36.91
C ALA A 3 0.08 55.16 -35.95
N LEU A 4 -0.06 55.39 -34.65
CA LEU A 4 0.51 54.52 -33.59
C LEU A 4 -0.43 53.31 -33.43
N ILE A 5 0.11 52.10 -33.64
CA ILE A 5 -0.57 50.86 -33.32
C ILE A 5 -0.12 50.50 -31.90
N LEU A 6 -1.03 50.61 -30.92
CA LEU A 6 -0.83 50.09 -29.56
C LEU A 6 -1.07 48.56 -29.59
N GLY A 7 -0.03 47.77 -29.45
CA GLY A 7 -0.14 46.34 -29.23
C GLY A 7 -0.45 46.04 -27.76
N ALA A 8 -1.65 45.49 -27.50
CA ALA A 8 -1.99 44.99 -26.17
C ALA A 8 -1.35 43.63 -25.96
N ALA A 9 -0.39 43.54 -25.01
CA ALA A 9 0.17 42.28 -24.59
C ALA A 9 -0.83 41.58 -23.62
N LEU A 10 -1.38 40.45 -24.03
CA LEU A 10 -2.18 39.58 -23.17
C LEU A 10 -1.23 38.77 -22.28
N SER A 11 -1.10 39.09 -21.01
CA SER A 11 -0.39 38.30 -20.03
C SER A 11 -1.28 37.12 -19.62
N ALA A 12 -0.93 35.91 -20.04
CA ALA A 12 -1.58 34.69 -19.57
C ALA A 12 -1.11 34.39 -18.14
N VAL A 13 -2.01 34.49 -17.17
CA VAL A 13 -1.80 34.07 -15.78
C VAL A 13 -1.98 32.55 -15.74
N ALA A 14 -0.89 31.82 -15.55
CA ALA A 14 -0.95 30.38 -15.30
C ALA A 14 -1.59 30.14 -13.90
N ALA A 15 -2.73 29.45 -13.88
CA ALA A 15 -3.34 29.01 -12.64
C ALA A 15 -2.43 27.96 -11.96
N PRO A 16 -2.27 27.99 -10.62
CA PRO A 16 -1.51 26.96 -9.92
C PRO A 16 -2.21 25.61 -10.09
N THR A 17 -1.54 24.65 -10.71
CA THR A 17 -1.98 23.25 -10.74
C THR A 17 -1.61 22.64 -9.38
N PHE A 18 -2.59 22.43 -8.50
CA PHE A 18 -2.40 21.60 -7.33
C PHE A 18 -2.17 20.16 -7.80
N ALA A 19 -1.05 19.57 -7.42
CA ALA A 19 -0.86 18.13 -7.60
C ALA A 19 -1.97 17.39 -6.82
N ALA A 20 -2.60 16.40 -7.47
CA ALA A 20 -3.59 15.58 -6.78
C ALA A 20 -2.93 14.86 -5.59
N GLU A 21 -3.64 14.76 -4.48
CA GLU A 21 -3.16 14.04 -3.30
C GLU A 21 -3.05 12.54 -3.63
N PHE A 22 -1.95 11.91 -3.22
CA PHE A 22 -1.79 10.46 -3.36
C PHE A 22 -2.67 9.76 -2.34
N MET A 23 -3.66 8.98 -2.82
CA MET A 23 -4.70 8.36 -2.00
C MET A 23 -4.71 6.84 -2.15
N LEU A 24 -5.05 6.15 -1.05
CA LEU A 24 -5.32 4.72 -1.00
C LEU A 24 -6.74 4.49 -0.51
N ASN A 25 -7.49 3.63 -1.19
CA ASN A 25 -8.85 3.23 -0.84
C ASN A 25 -9.01 1.72 -0.82
N SER A 26 -9.96 1.25 -0.03
CA SER A 26 -10.41 -0.14 0.01
C SER A 26 -11.91 -0.20 0.23
N THR A 27 -12.57 -1.20 -0.34
CA THR A 27 -13.98 -1.49 -0.07
C THR A 27 -14.17 -2.25 1.23
N GLU A 28 -13.16 -3.03 1.66
CA GLU A 28 -13.22 -3.90 2.84
C GLU A 28 -12.56 -3.30 4.08
N VAL A 29 -11.61 -2.36 3.91
CA VAL A 29 -10.89 -1.74 5.02
C VAL A 29 -11.08 -0.24 4.99
N LYS A 30 -11.67 0.30 6.05
CA LYS A 30 -11.83 1.74 6.24
C LYS A 30 -11.06 2.17 7.48
N SER A 31 -10.36 3.30 7.40
CA SER A 31 -9.57 3.81 8.52
C SER A 31 -10.40 3.94 9.80
N GLY A 32 -9.87 3.41 10.90
CA GLY A 32 -10.49 3.43 12.21
C GLY A 32 -11.63 2.43 12.43
N THR A 33 -12.00 1.64 11.42
CA THR A 33 -13.09 0.65 11.54
C THR A 33 -12.57 -0.78 11.70
N PRO A 34 -13.34 -1.69 12.32
CA PRO A 34 -12.99 -3.10 12.38
C PRO A 34 -12.88 -3.73 10.99
N MET A 35 -11.84 -4.54 10.80
CA MET A 35 -11.70 -5.41 9.64
C MET A 35 -12.63 -6.63 9.78
N ALA A 36 -13.15 -7.12 8.66
CA ALA A 36 -14.03 -8.28 8.68
C ALA A 36 -13.24 -9.59 8.90
N ILE A 37 -13.90 -10.60 9.45
CA ILE A 37 -13.33 -11.94 9.64
C ILE A 37 -12.80 -12.57 8.34
N ALA A 38 -13.33 -12.15 7.18
CA ALA A 38 -12.83 -12.60 5.87
C ALA A 38 -11.37 -12.26 5.64
N GLN A 39 -10.89 -11.13 6.17
CA GLN A 39 -9.48 -10.71 6.08
C GLN A 39 -8.59 -11.37 7.12
N ALA A 40 -9.14 -11.88 8.22
CA ALA A 40 -8.35 -12.49 9.30
C ALA A 40 -7.63 -13.76 8.85
N PHE A 41 -6.51 -14.07 9.51
CA PHE A 41 -5.69 -15.25 9.23
C PHE A 41 -6.46 -16.55 9.54
N THR A 42 -6.13 -17.63 8.83
CA THR A 42 -6.83 -18.92 8.95
C THR A 42 -6.77 -19.51 10.35
N ASP A 43 -5.63 -19.40 11.04
CA ASP A 43 -5.48 -19.88 12.41
C ASP A 43 -6.38 -19.12 13.41
N CYS A 44 -6.85 -17.94 13.01
CA CYS A 44 -7.83 -17.14 13.74
C CYS A 44 -9.25 -17.28 13.17
N LYS A 45 -9.55 -18.41 12.53
CA LYS A 45 -10.85 -18.76 11.91
C LYS A 45 -11.26 -17.78 10.79
N GLY A 46 -10.31 -17.01 10.25
CA GLY A 46 -10.53 -16.16 9.09
C GLY A 46 -10.45 -16.89 7.78
N ARG A 47 -10.68 -16.17 6.68
CA ARG A 47 -10.56 -16.69 5.31
C ARG A 47 -9.25 -16.29 4.64
N ASN A 48 -8.44 -15.47 5.30
CA ASN A 48 -7.14 -14.97 4.83
C ASN A 48 -7.22 -14.30 3.44
N ILE A 49 -8.30 -13.58 3.16
CA ILE A 49 -8.50 -12.86 1.91
C ILE A 49 -7.88 -11.47 2.04
N SER A 50 -6.83 -11.17 1.24
CA SER A 50 -6.30 -9.80 1.19
C SER A 50 -7.38 -8.84 0.69
N PRO A 51 -7.47 -7.60 1.25
CA PRO A 51 -8.47 -6.63 0.80
C PRO A 51 -8.20 -6.17 -0.63
N ALA A 52 -9.27 -5.78 -1.35
CA ALA A 52 -9.14 -5.03 -2.58
C ALA A 52 -8.61 -3.62 -2.26
N LEU A 53 -7.66 -3.16 -3.06
CA LEU A 53 -7.02 -1.86 -2.92
C LEU A 53 -7.06 -1.10 -4.22
N THR A 54 -7.28 0.21 -4.15
CA THR A 54 -7.15 1.12 -5.29
C THR A 54 -6.40 2.38 -4.86
N TRP A 55 -5.57 2.93 -5.74
CA TRP A 55 -4.83 4.16 -5.46
C TRP A 55 -4.79 5.08 -6.66
N SER A 56 -4.56 6.37 -6.42
CA SER A 56 -4.48 7.40 -7.45
C SER A 56 -3.77 8.64 -6.92
N GLY A 57 -3.34 9.51 -7.83
CA GLY A 57 -2.72 10.79 -7.47
C GLY A 57 -1.23 10.67 -7.14
N GLU A 58 -0.57 9.65 -7.62
CA GLU A 58 0.88 9.49 -7.48
C GLU A 58 1.64 10.67 -8.10
N PRO A 59 2.77 11.11 -7.51
CA PRO A 59 3.57 12.21 -8.04
C PRO A 59 4.27 11.82 -9.34
N SER A 60 4.62 12.83 -10.13
CA SER A 60 5.50 12.65 -11.29
C SER A 60 6.82 12.02 -10.87
N GLY A 61 7.39 11.16 -11.71
CA GLY A 61 8.61 10.40 -11.40
C GLY A 61 8.33 9.04 -10.75
N THR A 62 7.08 8.69 -10.46
CA THR A 62 6.72 7.33 -10.05
C THR A 62 6.97 6.35 -11.19
N GLN A 63 7.70 5.27 -10.92
CA GLN A 63 8.05 4.23 -11.89
C GLN A 63 7.49 2.85 -11.52
N SER A 64 7.17 2.63 -10.24
CA SER A 64 6.49 1.42 -9.75
C SER A 64 5.78 1.71 -8.44
N PHE A 65 5.01 0.72 -7.95
CA PHE A 65 4.41 0.79 -6.64
C PHE A 65 4.82 -0.41 -5.77
N ALA A 66 4.66 -0.24 -4.46
CA ALA A 66 4.68 -1.32 -3.49
C ALA A 66 3.50 -1.16 -2.52
N VAL A 67 3.06 -2.28 -1.94
CA VAL A 67 2.01 -2.31 -0.91
C VAL A 67 2.53 -3.09 0.27
N THR A 68 2.29 -2.60 1.48
CA THR A 68 2.58 -3.33 2.70
C THR A 68 1.39 -3.36 3.64
N MET A 69 1.30 -4.37 4.49
CA MET A 69 0.47 -4.40 5.69
C MET A 69 1.34 -4.71 6.90
N TYR A 70 1.31 -3.82 7.89
CA TYR A 70 2.13 -3.88 9.10
C TYR A 70 1.26 -3.63 10.33
N ASP A 71 1.50 -4.43 11.37
CA ASP A 71 0.88 -4.30 12.69
C ASP A 71 1.92 -3.74 13.67
N PRO A 72 1.84 -2.45 14.06
CA PRO A 72 2.78 -1.86 15.00
C PRO A 72 2.56 -2.29 16.46
N ASP A 73 1.38 -2.84 16.79
CA ASP A 73 1.01 -3.20 18.15
C ASP A 73 1.53 -4.58 18.58
N ALA A 74 1.86 -5.43 17.59
CA ALA A 74 2.38 -6.76 17.86
C ALA A 74 3.74 -6.73 18.57
N ARG A 75 4.09 -7.84 19.25
CA ARG A 75 5.39 -8.04 19.93
C ARG A 75 5.77 -6.88 20.87
N ALA A 76 4.84 -6.40 21.67
CA ALA A 76 5.08 -5.29 22.61
C ALA A 76 5.68 -4.03 21.93
N GLY A 77 5.18 -3.70 20.69
CA GLY A 77 5.64 -2.56 19.92
C GLY A 77 6.82 -2.83 18.98
N GLY A 78 7.30 -4.08 18.89
CA GLY A 78 8.30 -4.47 17.89
C GLY A 78 7.73 -4.67 16.49
N GLY A 79 6.40 -4.74 16.39
CA GLY A 79 5.63 -4.84 15.16
C GLY A 79 5.70 -6.18 14.47
N TRP A 80 4.85 -6.34 13.45
CA TRP A 80 4.73 -7.57 12.66
C TRP A 80 4.36 -7.26 11.21
N TRP A 81 5.13 -7.80 10.26
CA TRP A 81 4.84 -7.69 8.84
C TRP A 81 3.86 -8.78 8.42
N HIS A 82 2.70 -8.37 7.92
CA HIS A 82 1.62 -9.25 7.47
C HIS A 82 1.65 -9.49 5.97
N TRP A 83 2.05 -8.50 5.19
CA TRP A 83 2.03 -8.55 3.73
C TRP A 83 2.98 -7.52 3.13
N MET A 84 3.64 -7.90 2.04
CA MET A 84 4.53 -7.00 1.30
C MET A 84 4.50 -7.39 -0.16
N VAL A 85 4.03 -6.50 -1.02
CA VAL A 85 4.07 -6.61 -2.48
C VAL A 85 4.96 -5.51 -3.02
N PHE A 86 5.82 -5.82 -3.95
CA PHE A 86 6.73 -4.87 -4.58
C PHE A 86 6.78 -5.06 -6.09
N ASN A 87 7.41 -4.11 -6.80
CA ASN A 87 7.54 -4.13 -8.27
C ASN A 87 6.18 -4.18 -8.99
N ILE A 88 5.15 -3.55 -8.41
CA ILE A 88 3.87 -3.36 -9.09
C ILE A 88 4.10 -2.34 -10.20
N PRO A 89 3.79 -2.68 -11.48
CA PRO A 89 4.00 -1.77 -12.60
C PRO A 89 3.26 -0.43 -12.43
N VAL A 90 3.85 0.67 -12.89
CA VAL A 90 3.28 2.02 -12.76
C VAL A 90 1.90 2.18 -13.42
N ALA A 91 1.57 1.37 -14.42
CA ALA A 91 0.25 1.38 -15.05
C ALA A 91 -0.85 0.69 -14.21
N VAL A 92 -0.50 0.04 -13.11
CA VAL A 92 -1.42 -0.69 -12.23
C VAL A 92 -1.78 0.19 -11.04
N HIS A 93 -3.07 0.41 -10.82
CA HIS A 93 -3.61 1.26 -9.76
C HIS A 93 -4.56 0.51 -8.82
N SER A 94 -4.54 -0.82 -8.87
CA SER A 94 -5.38 -1.65 -8.01
C SER A 94 -4.81 -3.05 -7.78
N LEU A 95 -5.19 -3.65 -6.65
CA LEU A 95 -5.08 -5.08 -6.38
C LEU A 95 -6.47 -5.60 -6.03
N ALA A 96 -6.88 -6.71 -6.65
CA ALA A 96 -8.15 -7.34 -6.36
C ALA A 96 -8.15 -7.99 -4.97
N ALA A 97 -9.34 -8.19 -4.38
CA ALA A 97 -9.48 -8.99 -3.17
C ALA A 97 -8.92 -10.39 -3.40
N GLY A 98 -8.09 -10.88 -2.46
CA GLY A 98 -7.43 -12.17 -2.57
C GLY A 98 -6.14 -12.19 -3.40
N ALA A 99 -5.77 -11.08 -4.06
CA ALA A 99 -4.56 -11.01 -4.87
C ALA A 99 -3.28 -11.38 -4.10
N GLY A 100 -3.25 -11.19 -2.79
CA GLY A 100 -2.13 -11.57 -1.92
C GLY A 100 -2.09 -13.04 -1.49
N GLY A 101 -3.00 -13.90 -1.97
CA GLY A 101 -3.06 -15.31 -1.57
C GLY A 101 -1.81 -16.12 -1.97
N ASP A 102 -1.69 -17.33 -1.41
CA ASP A 102 -0.60 -18.24 -1.71
C ASP A 102 -0.63 -18.64 -3.20
N GLY A 103 0.54 -18.57 -3.85
CA GLY A 103 0.67 -18.86 -5.29
C GLY A 103 -0.21 -17.99 -6.18
N SER A 104 -0.60 -16.79 -5.67
CA SER A 104 -1.55 -15.91 -6.35
C SER A 104 -1.10 -15.59 -7.78
N LYS A 105 -1.95 -15.94 -8.74
CA LYS A 105 -1.83 -15.56 -10.14
C LYS A 105 -2.44 -14.19 -10.43
N ASP A 106 -3.08 -13.59 -9.41
CA ASP A 106 -3.84 -12.35 -9.54
C ASP A 106 -2.98 -11.12 -9.21
N LEU A 107 -1.70 -11.32 -8.85
CA LEU A 107 -0.74 -10.24 -8.80
C LEU A 107 -0.38 -9.77 -10.22
N PRO A 108 -0.17 -8.46 -10.42
CA PRO A 108 0.30 -7.93 -11.70
C PRO A 108 1.61 -8.59 -12.14
N ALA A 109 1.75 -8.84 -13.44
CA ALA A 109 2.96 -9.40 -14.00
C ALA A 109 4.20 -8.58 -13.61
N GLY A 110 5.23 -9.23 -13.09
CA GLY A 110 6.44 -8.59 -12.57
C GLY A 110 6.41 -8.21 -11.09
N ALA A 111 5.23 -8.19 -10.46
CA ALA A 111 5.14 -8.00 -9.02
C ALA A 111 5.55 -9.26 -8.25
N GLY A 112 6.16 -9.05 -7.08
CA GLY A 112 6.55 -10.12 -6.16
C GLY A 112 6.05 -9.88 -4.74
N GLN A 113 6.07 -10.92 -3.92
CA GLN A 113 5.75 -10.85 -2.49
C GLN A 113 6.97 -11.21 -1.66
N GLY A 114 7.28 -10.38 -0.65
CA GLY A 114 8.31 -10.66 0.33
C GLY A 114 7.83 -11.62 1.41
N ARG A 115 8.77 -12.19 2.15
CA ARG A 115 8.50 -13.10 3.26
C ARG A 115 8.11 -12.32 4.51
N ASN A 116 6.87 -12.48 4.92
CA ASN A 116 6.29 -11.86 6.12
C ASN A 116 6.80 -12.54 7.42
N ASP A 117 6.37 -12.03 8.57
CA ASP A 117 6.85 -12.54 9.87
C ASP A 117 6.20 -13.88 10.28
N PHE A 118 5.23 -14.38 9.53
CA PHE A 118 4.77 -15.79 9.61
C PHE A 118 5.68 -16.74 8.81
N GLY A 119 6.69 -16.22 8.11
CA GLY A 119 7.57 -17.00 7.24
C GLY A 119 7.02 -17.29 5.85
N LEU A 120 5.94 -16.63 5.43
CA LEU A 120 5.20 -16.88 4.20
C LEU A 120 5.34 -15.69 3.23
N SER A 121 5.45 -15.99 1.93
CA SER A 121 5.50 -14.98 0.86
C SER A 121 4.10 -14.76 0.30
N GLN A 122 3.17 -14.34 1.15
CA GLN A 122 1.76 -14.10 0.85
C GLN A 122 1.16 -13.14 1.86
N TYR A 123 -0.10 -12.77 1.66
CA TYR A 123 -0.92 -12.12 2.68
C TYR A 123 -1.17 -13.08 3.85
N SER A 124 -0.96 -12.58 5.06
CA SER A 124 -1.36 -13.24 6.30
C SER A 124 -2.12 -12.24 7.14
N GLY A 125 -3.41 -12.47 7.28
CA GLY A 125 -4.34 -11.51 7.87
C GLY A 125 -4.17 -11.28 9.37
N PRO A 126 -4.98 -10.38 9.96
CA PRO A 126 -5.02 -10.14 11.39
C PRO A 126 -5.21 -11.42 12.22
N CYS A 127 -4.42 -11.55 13.29
CA CYS A 127 -4.54 -12.66 14.23
C CYS A 127 -3.93 -12.29 15.60
N PRO A 128 -4.39 -11.23 16.27
CA PRO A 128 -3.86 -10.84 17.57
C PRO A 128 -4.22 -11.88 18.64
N PRO A 129 -3.54 -11.90 19.80
CA PRO A 129 -3.91 -12.77 20.92
C PRO A 129 -5.37 -12.55 21.34
N VAL A 130 -6.02 -13.62 21.82
CA VAL A 130 -7.39 -13.52 22.36
C VAL A 130 -7.38 -12.66 23.62
N GLY A 131 -8.28 -11.69 23.69
CA GLY A 131 -8.39 -10.79 24.85
C GLY A 131 -7.38 -9.65 24.89
N ASP A 132 -6.52 -9.54 23.87
CA ASP A 132 -5.68 -8.35 23.71
C ASP A 132 -6.50 -7.17 23.19
N HIS A 133 -5.99 -5.95 23.36
CA HIS A 133 -6.63 -4.76 22.78
C HIS A 133 -6.68 -4.85 21.25
N ALA A 134 -7.53 -4.05 20.62
CA ALA A 134 -7.62 -4.02 19.17
C ALA A 134 -6.29 -3.52 18.56
N HIS A 135 -5.65 -4.35 17.74
CA HIS A 135 -4.46 -3.99 16.99
C HIS A 135 -4.80 -3.14 15.77
N HIS A 136 -3.84 -2.32 15.35
CA HIS A 136 -3.91 -1.50 14.15
C HIS A 136 -3.16 -2.18 13.01
N TYR A 137 -3.82 -2.25 11.85
CA TYR A 137 -3.23 -2.85 10.65
C TYR A 137 -3.03 -1.75 9.61
N GLU A 138 -1.80 -1.29 9.49
CA GLU A 138 -1.44 -0.22 8.57
C GLU A 138 -1.23 -0.78 7.17
N ILE A 139 -2.16 -0.50 6.25
CA ILE A 139 -2.00 -0.81 4.84
C ILE A 139 -1.49 0.44 4.14
N THR A 140 -0.30 0.35 3.54
CA THR A 140 0.38 1.48 2.92
C THR A 140 0.73 1.16 1.47
N VAL A 141 0.38 2.05 0.55
CA VAL A 141 0.89 2.06 -0.82
C VAL A 141 2.03 3.07 -0.92
N TYR A 142 3.09 2.70 -1.63
CA TYR A 142 4.29 3.50 -1.87
C TYR A 142 4.42 3.82 -3.34
N ALA A 143 4.59 5.08 -3.68
CA ALA A 143 5.00 5.52 -5.01
C ALA A 143 6.54 5.47 -5.08
N ILE A 144 7.09 4.63 -5.95
CA ILE A 144 8.52 4.29 -6.01
C ILE A 144 9.17 4.94 -7.23
N LYS A 145 10.35 5.55 -7.03
CA LYS A 145 11.11 6.29 -8.06
C LYS A 145 11.91 5.42 -9.03
N VAL A 146 11.92 4.09 -8.83
CA VAL A 146 12.59 3.13 -9.70
C VAL A 146 11.59 2.10 -10.23
N ALA A 147 11.81 1.60 -11.45
CA ALA A 147 10.90 0.62 -12.05
C ALA A 147 10.97 -0.76 -11.35
N HIS A 148 12.12 -1.08 -10.74
CA HIS A 148 12.36 -2.37 -10.11
C HIS A 148 13.22 -2.22 -8.86
N LEU A 149 12.75 -2.76 -7.73
CA LEU A 149 13.51 -2.97 -6.50
C LEU A 149 14.19 -4.34 -6.57
N PRO A 150 15.47 -4.47 -6.17
CA PRO A 150 16.19 -5.75 -6.18
C PRO A 150 15.74 -6.64 -5.02
N LEU A 151 14.50 -7.10 -5.09
CA LEU A 151 13.82 -7.90 -4.07
C LEU A 151 13.28 -9.19 -4.71
N ASP A 152 13.25 -10.25 -3.92
CA ASP A 152 12.66 -11.54 -4.25
C ASP A 152 11.74 -12.05 -3.13
N ASN A 153 11.16 -13.22 -3.29
CA ASN A 153 10.22 -13.82 -2.34
C ASN A 153 10.86 -14.25 -1.01
N THR A 154 12.17 -14.16 -0.86
CA THR A 154 12.89 -14.44 0.40
C THR A 154 13.14 -13.17 1.21
N ALA A 155 12.92 -11.99 0.61
CA ALA A 155 13.18 -10.69 1.24
C ALA A 155 12.30 -10.52 2.48
N SER A 156 12.94 -10.36 3.65
CA SER A 156 12.26 -10.11 4.93
C SER A 156 11.69 -8.68 5.00
N GLY A 157 10.80 -8.44 5.97
CA GLY A 157 10.25 -7.10 6.22
C GLY A 157 11.32 -6.03 6.42
N ALA A 158 12.41 -6.35 7.09
CA ALA A 158 13.54 -5.42 7.27
C ALA A 158 14.20 -5.05 5.93
N VAL A 159 14.43 -6.04 5.05
CA VAL A 159 15.04 -5.82 3.73
C VAL A 159 14.09 -5.01 2.83
N VAL A 160 12.82 -5.39 2.75
CA VAL A 160 11.81 -4.65 2.00
C VAL A 160 11.71 -3.21 2.50
N SER A 161 11.59 -3.00 3.82
CA SER A 161 11.51 -1.67 4.43
C SER A 161 12.73 -0.79 4.12
N ALA A 162 13.95 -1.36 4.09
CA ALA A 162 15.16 -0.62 3.71
C ALA A 162 15.11 -0.14 2.25
N GLN A 163 14.66 -1.00 1.33
CA GLN A 163 14.49 -0.64 -0.09
C GLN A 163 13.41 0.43 -0.27
N LEU A 164 12.28 0.30 0.44
CA LEU A 164 11.21 1.29 0.40
C LEU A 164 11.68 2.65 0.91
N ARG A 165 12.36 2.73 2.07
CA ARG A 165 12.88 4.00 2.61
C ARG A 165 13.77 4.76 1.62
N SER A 166 14.58 4.03 0.85
CA SER A 166 15.53 4.64 -0.09
C SER A 166 14.91 5.07 -1.42
N ASN A 167 13.76 4.51 -1.79
CA ASN A 167 13.20 4.65 -3.13
C ASN A 167 11.80 5.26 -3.18
N THR A 168 11.17 5.55 -2.05
CA THR A 168 9.82 6.12 -1.99
C THR A 168 9.83 7.61 -2.28
N LEU A 169 8.92 8.06 -3.13
CA LEU A 169 8.60 9.47 -3.37
C LEU A 169 7.55 9.96 -2.36
N THR A 170 6.48 9.19 -2.19
CA THR A 170 5.38 9.47 -1.25
C THR A 170 4.62 8.20 -0.92
N THR A 171 3.76 8.27 0.09
CA THR A 171 2.91 7.15 0.53
C THR A 171 1.47 7.59 0.75
N ALA A 172 0.54 6.64 0.62
CA ALA A 172 -0.82 6.79 1.12
C ALA A 172 -1.15 5.58 2.00
N LYS A 173 -1.94 5.79 3.07
CA LYS A 173 -2.19 4.79 4.09
C LYS A 173 -3.66 4.75 4.49
N ILE A 174 -4.16 3.54 4.73
CA ILE A 174 -5.39 3.28 5.48
C ILE A 174 -5.05 2.39 6.68
N VAL A 175 -5.81 2.51 7.78
CA VAL A 175 -5.56 1.75 9.01
C VAL A 175 -6.84 1.04 9.43
N GLY A 176 -6.86 -0.29 9.27
CA GLY A 176 -7.91 -1.14 9.82
C GLY A 176 -7.63 -1.48 11.29
N ARG A 177 -8.65 -1.95 12.01
CA ARG A 177 -8.51 -2.45 13.39
C ARG A 177 -9.03 -3.88 13.46
N TYR A 178 -8.43 -4.70 14.29
CA TYR A 178 -8.92 -6.04 14.54
C TYR A 178 -8.57 -6.48 15.96
N GLU A 179 -9.53 -7.16 16.61
CA GLU A 179 -9.37 -7.77 17.92
C GLU A 179 -10.03 -9.15 17.93
N ARG A 180 -9.64 -9.99 18.88
CA ARG A 180 -10.25 -11.29 19.10
C ARG A 180 -10.90 -11.29 20.48
N LEU A 181 -12.22 -11.21 20.48
CA LEU A 181 -13.01 -11.40 21.70
C LEU A 181 -13.04 -12.88 22.10
N ASN A 182 -13.23 -13.16 23.38
CA ASN A 182 -13.34 -14.51 23.95
C ASN A 182 -14.55 -15.26 23.43
#